data_6c84ef81f491b31bba8e295953e75f2c
#
_entry.id   6c84ef81f491b31bba8e295953e75f2c
#
_cell.length_a   1.000
_cell.length_b   1.000
_cell.length_c   1.000
_cell.angle_alpha   90.00
_cell.angle_beta   90.00
_cell.angle_gamma   90.00
#
_symmetry.space_group_name_H-M   'P 1'
#
loop_
_entity.id
_entity.type
_entity.pdbx_description
1 polymer ?
#
loop_
_entity_poly.entity_id
_entity_poly.type
_entity_poly.pdbx_seq_one_letter_code
_entity_poly.pdbx_strand_id
1 'polypeptide(L)'
;MQTLVKNKSGFTLIELLMAMVTGIIVLAGIYAAFNSQQKIHTKEQQVVDAEQNVRGAAHFMVREIRLAGMDETGNAGAGFLIAGPNSIQFTLDFRGDLLPVPPSVPPTPDGDVADEGENITYRFL
;
A
#
# COMPACT_ATOMS: atom_id res chain seq x y z
N MET A 1 25.66 -9.09 -75.72
CA MET A 1 24.68 -8.71 -74.65
C MET A 1 24.34 -10.00 -73.95
N GLN A 2 25.06 -10.29 -72.81
CA GLN A 2 24.83 -11.50 -72.02
C GLN A 2 23.83 -11.21 -70.92
N THR A 3 22.64 -11.79 -70.97
CA THR A 3 21.64 -11.72 -69.92
C THR A 3 22.07 -12.67 -68.80
N LEU A 4 22.46 -12.12 -67.67
CA LEU A 4 22.68 -12.85 -66.42
C LEU A 4 21.35 -13.45 -65.96
N VAL A 5 21.13 -14.72 -66.15
CA VAL A 5 20.01 -15.47 -65.59
C VAL A 5 20.29 -15.59 -64.08
N LYS A 6 19.62 -14.74 -63.25
CA LYS A 6 19.67 -14.78 -61.82
C LYS A 6 18.97 -16.06 -61.35
N ASN A 7 19.74 -17.03 -60.88
CA ASN A 7 19.22 -18.28 -60.30
C ASN A 7 18.33 -17.94 -59.10
N LYS A 8 17.02 -18.12 -59.23
CA LYS A 8 16.07 -18.00 -58.12
C LYS A 8 15.97 -19.39 -57.47
N SER A 9 16.85 -19.65 -56.49
CA SER A 9 16.71 -20.82 -55.62
C SER A 9 15.53 -20.54 -54.65
N GLY A 10 14.45 -21.33 -54.76
CA GLY A 10 13.34 -21.32 -53.83
C GLY A 10 13.71 -22.03 -52.53
N PHE A 11 13.07 -21.66 -51.42
CA PHE A 11 13.22 -22.36 -50.15
C PHE A 11 12.74 -23.79 -50.22
N THR A 12 13.48 -24.69 -49.61
CA THR A 12 13.09 -26.09 -49.47
C THR A 12 12.06 -26.24 -48.32
N LEU A 13 11.19 -27.25 -48.43
CA LEU A 13 10.19 -27.55 -47.42
C LEU A 13 10.84 -27.89 -46.07
N ILE A 14 11.99 -28.53 -46.05
CA ILE A 14 12.75 -28.87 -44.86
C ILE A 14 13.32 -27.61 -44.16
N GLU A 15 13.77 -26.65 -44.94
CA GLU A 15 14.30 -25.39 -44.45
C GLU A 15 13.20 -24.54 -43.75
N LEU A 16 11.97 -24.56 -44.29
CA LEU A 16 10.81 -23.94 -43.67
C LEU A 16 10.43 -24.64 -42.34
N LEU A 17 10.43 -25.98 -42.31
CA LEU A 17 10.18 -26.76 -41.10
C LEU A 17 11.20 -26.46 -40.00
N MET A 18 12.47 -26.43 -40.33
CA MET A 18 13.56 -26.14 -39.38
C MET A 18 13.45 -24.71 -38.86
N ALA A 19 13.10 -23.74 -39.69
CA ALA A 19 12.86 -22.36 -39.26
C ALA A 19 11.66 -22.25 -38.31
N MET A 20 10.57 -22.98 -38.57
CA MET A 20 9.42 -23.00 -37.67
C MET A 20 9.74 -23.60 -36.30
N VAL A 21 10.46 -24.72 -36.25
CA VAL A 21 10.86 -25.36 -34.99
C VAL A 21 11.78 -24.47 -34.17
N THR A 22 12.80 -23.88 -34.79
CA THR A 22 13.67 -22.91 -34.10
C THR A 22 12.92 -21.68 -33.63
N GLY A 23 11.97 -21.16 -34.39
CA GLY A 23 11.12 -20.06 -34.02
C GLY A 23 10.28 -20.36 -32.77
N ILE A 24 9.68 -21.54 -32.68
CA ILE A 24 8.89 -21.97 -31.51
C ILE A 24 9.78 -22.08 -30.27
N ILE A 25 10.98 -22.61 -30.36
CA ILE A 25 11.91 -22.71 -29.21
C ILE A 25 12.29 -21.34 -28.70
N VAL A 26 12.59 -20.38 -29.57
CA VAL A 26 12.92 -19.00 -29.20
C VAL A 26 11.72 -18.31 -28.53
N LEU A 27 10.52 -18.45 -29.12
CA LEU A 27 9.31 -17.89 -28.55
C LEU A 27 8.98 -18.46 -27.15
N ALA A 28 9.19 -19.77 -26.95
CA ALA A 28 9.02 -20.42 -25.66
C ALA A 28 9.98 -19.83 -24.60
N GLY A 29 11.24 -19.58 -24.98
CA GLY A 29 12.22 -18.92 -24.10
C GLY A 29 11.84 -17.49 -23.72
N ILE A 30 11.40 -16.70 -24.68
CA ILE A 30 10.94 -15.33 -24.47
C ILE A 30 9.71 -15.32 -23.54
N TYR A 31 8.75 -16.21 -23.77
CA TYR A 31 7.56 -16.33 -22.94
C TYR A 31 7.89 -16.70 -21.49
N ALA A 32 8.82 -17.64 -21.30
CA ALA A 32 9.28 -18.04 -19.96
C ALA A 32 9.95 -16.87 -19.22
N ALA A 33 10.81 -16.11 -19.90
CA ALA A 33 11.46 -14.94 -19.35
C ALA A 33 10.44 -13.83 -18.96
N PHE A 34 9.48 -13.57 -19.84
CA PHE A 34 8.42 -12.59 -19.59
C PHE A 34 7.56 -12.96 -18.36
N ASN A 35 7.19 -14.23 -18.25
CA ASN A 35 6.40 -14.73 -17.14
C ASN A 35 7.16 -14.63 -15.80
N SER A 36 8.46 -14.86 -15.83
CA SER A 36 9.34 -14.68 -14.67
C SER A 36 9.41 -13.21 -14.23
N GLN A 37 9.57 -12.29 -15.19
CA GLN A 37 9.60 -10.85 -14.90
C GLN A 37 8.27 -10.36 -14.30
N GLN A 38 7.13 -10.80 -14.82
CA GLN A 38 5.83 -10.42 -14.24
C GLN A 38 5.69 -10.84 -12.79
N LYS A 39 6.14 -12.05 -12.43
CA LYS A 39 6.11 -12.53 -11.03
C LYS A 39 6.99 -11.70 -10.11
N ILE A 40 8.15 -11.24 -10.59
CA ILE A 40 9.04 -10.37 -9.82
C ILE A 40 8.37 -9.01 -9.59
N HIS A 41 7.83 -8.39 -10.63
CA HIS A 41 7.14 -7.10 -10.52
C HIS A 41 5.96 -7.14 -9.54
N THR A 42 5.16 -8.22 -9.58
CA THR A 42 4.03 -8.35 -8.64
C THR A 42 4.51 -8.43 -7.18
N LYS A 43 5.61 -9.14 -6.92
CA LYS A 43 6.21 -9.22 -5.58
C LYS A 43 6.78 -7.88 -5.11
N GLU A 44 7.49 -7.18 -6.00
CA GLU A 44 8.03 -5.85 -5.70
C GLU A 44 6.92 -4.85 -5.34
N GLN A 45 5.82 -4.84 -6.09
CA GLN A 45 4.66 -4.01 -5.79
C GLN A 45 4.06 -4.33 -4.41
N GLN A 46 3.90 -5.61 -4.07
CA GLN A 46 3.39 -6.02 -2.76
C GLN A 46 4.28 -5.54 -1.60
N VAL A 47 5.60 -5.59 -1.78
CA VAL A 47 6.55 -5.09 -0.77
C VAL A 47 6.44 -3.57 -0.63
N VAL A 48 6.40 -2.85 -1.74
CA VAL A 48 6.25 -1.38 -1.74
C VAL A 48 4.93 -0.96 -1.09
N ASP A 49 3.83 -1.63 -1.41
CA ASP A 49 2.52 -1.37 -0.81
C ASP A 49 2.53 -1.64 0.70
N ALA A 50 3.17 -2.74 1.13
CA ALA A 50 3.32 -3.05 2.55
C ALA A 50 4.16 -1.99 3.28
N GLU A 51 5.28 -1.54 2.71
CA GLU A 51 6.10 -0.47 3.28
C GLU A 51 5.34 0.85 3.38
N GLN A 52 4.57 1.22 2.35
CA GLN A 52 3.76 2.43 2.36
C GLN A 52 2.67 2.36 3.43
N ASN A 53 2.00 1.23 3.57
CA ASN A 53 0.98 1.01 4.60
C ASN A 53 1.57 1.11 6.01
N VAL A 54 2.72 0.48 6.26
CA VAL A 54 3.42 0.57 7.56
C VAL A 54 3.85 2.01 7.84
N ARG A 55 4.40 2.70 6.86
CA ARG A 55 4.82 4.10 7.01
C ARG A 55 3.61 5.01 7.27
N GLY A 56 2.52 4.81 6.53
CA GLY A 56 1.26 5.54 6.75
C GLY A 56 0.69 5.31 8.15
N ALA A 57 0.62 4.05 8.59
CA ALA A 57 0.16 3.69 9.93
C ALA A 57 1.05 4.30 11.02
N ALA A 58 2.38 4.25 10.85
CA ALA A 58 3.31 4.87 11.80
C ALA A 58 3.12 6.40 11.90
N HIS A 59 2.94 7.08 10.77
CA HIS A 59 2.65 8.53 10.77
C HIS A 59 1.33 8.85 11.47
N PHE A 60 0.32 8.03 11.24
CA PHE A 60 -0.98 8.19 11.88
C PHE A 60 -0.87 8.01 13.40
N MET A 61 -0.24 6.91 13.85
CA MET A 61 0.02 6.65 15.26
C MET A 61 0.81 7.78 15.94
N VAL A 62 1.90 8.24 15.32
CA VAL A 62 2.71 9.33 15.87
C VAL A 62 1.90 10.61 16.01
N ARG A 63 1.04 10.91 15.05
CA ARG A 63 0.17 12.07 15.11
C ARG A 63 -0.81 11.98 16.30
N GLU A 64 -1.46 10.83 16.48
CA GLU A 64 -2.40 10.62 17.56
C GLU A 64 -1.72 10.61 18.94
N ILE A 65 -0.58 9.93 19.06
CA ILE A 65 0.22 9.93 20.30
C ILE A 65 0.66 11.36 20.70
N ARG A 66 0.93 12.22 19.73
CA ARG A 66 1.26 13.62 20.01
C ARG A 66 0.10 14.44 20.56
N LEU A 67 -1.12 14.03 20.27
CA LEU A 67 -2.33 14.64 20.79
C LEU A 67 -2.77 14.04 22.13
N ALA A 68 -2.11 12.96 22.58
CA ALA A 68 -2.40 12.33 23.86
C ALA A 68 -2.28 13.35 25.00
N GLY A 69 -3.32 13.44 25.83
CA GLY A 69 -3.38 14.41 26.91
C GLY A 69 -3.77 15.82 26.49
N MET A 70 -4.22 16.02 25.23
CA MET A 70 -4.82 17.30 24.85
C MET A 70 -6.14 17.47 25.58
N ASP A 71 -6.25 18.54 26.36
CA ASP A 71 -7.40 18.88 27.19
C ASP A 71 -7.48 20.41 27.26
N GLU A 72 -8.24 20.98 26.32
CA GLU A 72 -8.41 22.44 26.25
C GLU A 72 -9.24 22.99 27.41
N THR A 73 -10.10 22.18 28.01
CA THR A 73 -10.96 22.56 29.11
C THR A 73 -10.22 22.48 30.45
N GLY A 74 -9.18 21.65 30.55
CA GLY A 74 -8.45 21.37 31.78
C GLY A 74 -9.24 20.53 32.81
N ASN A 75 -10.38 19.97 32.41
CA ASN A 75 -11.29 19.21 33.28
C ASN A 75 -11.44 17.75 32.89
N ALA A 76 -11.07 17.38 31.64
CA ALA A 76 -11.26 16.05 31.10
C ALA A 76 -10.31 15.00 31.72
N GLY A 77 -9.18 15.43 32.27
CA GLY A 77 -8.17 14.55 32.82
C GLY A 77 -7.52 13.65 31.74
N ALA A 78 -7.44 14.15 30.52
CA ALA A 78 -6.87 13.43 29.39
C ALA A 78 -5.39 13.09 29.61
N GLY A 79 -4.94 11.94 29.14
CA GLY A 79 -3.55 11.51 29.28
C GLY A 79 -3.32 10.06 28.92
N PHE A 80 -2.14 9.56 29.29
CA PHE A 80 -1.81 8.14 29.10
C PHE A 80 -2.44 7.30 30.23
N LEU A 81 -3.28 6.33 29.84
CA LEU A 81 -3.89 5.38 30.76
C LEU A 81 -3.06 4.10 30.89
N ILE A 82 -2.52 3.61 29.78
CA ILE A 82 -1.69 2.40 29.71
C ILE A 82 -0.46 2.70 28.85
N ALA A 83 0.71 2.43 29.39
CA ALA A 83 1.99 2.43 28.65
C ALA A 83 2.73 1.14 28.96
N GLY A 84 2.35 0.05 28.31
CA GLY A 84 2.91 -1.29 28.50
C GLY A 84 3.75 -1.77 27.32
N PRO A 85 4.42 -2.92 27.43
CA PRO A 85 5.24 -3.45 26.36
C PRO A 85 4.43 -3.84 25.11
N ASN A 86 3.14 -4.18 25.26
CA ASN A 86 2.29 -4.67 24.19
C ASN A 86 1.06 -3.80 23.92
N SER A 87 0.86 -2.74 24.68
CA SER A 87 -0.28 -1.85 24.47
C SER A 87 0.00 -0.45 24.97
N ILE A 88 -0.54 0.52 24.24
CA ILE A 88 -0.59 1.92 24.61
C ILE A 88 -2.04 2.35 24.58
N GLN A 89 -2.54 2.95 25.66
CA GLN A 89 -3.86 3.56 25.72
C GLN A 89 -3.71 4.99 26.23
N PHE A 90 -4.33 5.91 25.53
CA PHE A 90 -4.33 7.32 25.88
C PHE A 90 -5.67 7.95 25.53
N THR A 91 -5.95 9.07 26.16
CA THR A 91 -7.15 9.87 25.95
C THR A 91 -6.78 11.30 25.56
N LEU A 92 -7.71 11.95 24.91
CA LEU A 92 -7.66 13.35 24.52
C LEU A 92 -9.10 13.90 24.55
N ASP A 93 -9.25 15.18 24.83
CA ASP A 93 -10.53 15.90 24.78
C ASP A 93 -10.49 16.87 23.59
N PHE A 94 -11.15 16.53 22.50
CA PHE A 94 -11.20 17.38 21.30
C PHE A 94 -12.61 17.50 20.70
N ARG A 95 -13.57 16.78 21.25
CA ARG A 95 -14.97 16.82 20.84
C ARG A 95 -15.84 17.03 22.08
N GLY A 96 -16.98 17.63 21.87
CA GLY A 96 -18.03 17.68 22.87
C GLY A 96 -19.13 16.67 22.55
N ASP A 97 -19.93 16.39 23.55
CA ASP A 97 -21.12 15.56 23.48
C ASP A 97 -21.93 15.82 22.20
N LEU A 98 -22.17 14.77 21.46
CA LEU A 98 -22.89 14.78 20.19
C LEU A 98 -24.39 15.09 20.38
N LEU A 99 -24.69 16.32 20.69
CA LEU A 99 -25.94 16.86 20.18
C LEU A 99 -25.79 16.99 18.66
N PRO A 100 -26.86 16.82 17.85
CA PRO A 100 -26.73 16.96 16.41
C PRO A 100 -26.32 18.39 16.07
N VAL A 101 -25.02 18.61 16.12
CA VAL A 101 -24.41 19.90 15.76
C VAL A 101 -24.45 19.98 14.24
N PRO A 102 -24.94 21.08 13.67
CA PRO A 102 -24.89 21.29 12.24
C PRO A 102 -23.47 21.09 11.73
N PRO A 103 -23.24 20.49 10.53
CA PRO A 103 -21.89 20.22 10.02
C PRO A 103 -21.02 21.47 9.81
N SER A 104 -21.57 22.65 10.09
CA SER A 104 -20.89 23.94 10.03
C SER A 104 -20.23 24.36 11.34
N VAL A 105 -20.44 23.62 12.43
CA VAL A 105 -19.84 23.93 13.75
C VAL A 105 -18.73 22.92 14.00
N PRO A 106 -17.48 23.36 14.20
CA PRO A 106 -16.40 22.46 14.58
C PRO A 106 -16.70 21.81 15.93
N PRO A 107 -16.32 20.55 16.15
CA PRO A 107 -16.42 19.92 17.46
C PRO A 107 -15.63 20.75 18.48
N THR A 108 -16.21 20.99 19.62
CA THR A 108 -15.59 21.74 20.73
C THR A 108 -15.39 20.79 21.90
N PRO A 109 -14.25 20.85 22.61
CA PRO A 109 -14.01 20.09 23.83
C PRO A 109 -15.07 20.40 24.90
N ASP A 110 -15.53 19.36 25.61
CA ASP A 110 -16.57 19.51 26.62
C ASP A 110 -16.11 19.20 28.05
N GLY A 111 -14.90 18.71 28.19
CA GLY A 111 -14.26 18.47 29.48
C GLY A 111 -14.39 17.05 29.98
N ASP A 112 -14.68 16.08 29.07
CA ASP A 112 -14.57 14.67 29.35
C ASP A 112 -13.79 13.92 28.24
N VAL A 113 -13.69 12.61 28.31
CA VAL A 113 -12.94 11.76 27.37
C VAL A 113 -13.78 10.55 26.94
N ALA A 114 -15.10 10.69 26.96
CA ALA A 114 -16.04 9.60 26.72
C ALA A 114 -16.48 9.51 25.26
N ASP A 115 -16.20 10.53 24.47
CA ASP A 115 -16.65 10.63 23.10
C ASP A 115 -15.91 9.70 22.14
N GLU A 116 -16.51 9.43 20.98
CA GLU A 116 -15.94 8.58 19.97
C GLU A 116 -14.64 9.17 19.41
N GLY A 117 -13.55 8.45 19.57
CA GLY A 117 -12.21 8.84 19.10
C GLY A 117 -11.36 9.53 20.16
N GLU A 118 -11.85 9.73 21.37
CA GLU A 118 -11.10 10.34 22.48
C GLU A 118 -10.37 9.33 23.36
N ASN A 119 -10.75 8.06 23.29
CA ASN A 119 -10.08 6.95 23.98
C ASN A 119 -9.48 6.00 22.95
N ILE A 120 -8.18 6.08 22.77
CA ILE A 120 -7.46 5.35 21.72
C ILE A 120 -6.59 4.27 22.34
N THR A 121 -6.74 3.05 21.83
CA THR A 121 -5.94 1.90 22.26
C THR A 121 -5.22 1.27 21.10
N TYR A 122 -3.89 1.24 21.15
CA TYR A 122 -3.06 0.44 20.26
C TYR A 122 -2.57 -0.81 20.97
N ARG A 123 -2.73 -1.96 20.32
CA ARG A 123 -2.28 -3.26 20.85
C ARG A 123 -1.44 -3.96 19.82
N PHE A 124 -0.28 -4.45 20.24
CA PHE A 124 0.59 -5.32 19.45
C PHE A 124 0.22 -6.79 19.70
N LEU A 125 0.07 -7.53 18.60
CA LEU A 125 -0.22 -8.97 18.63
C LEU A 125 1.07 -9.77 18.66
#